data_7f0cb7fe3557f10d986d8e3c0af151f7
#
_entry.id   7f0cb7fe3557f10d986d8e3c0af151f7
#
_cell.length_a   1.000
_cell.length_b   1.000
_cell.length_c   1.000
_cell.angle_alpha   90.00
_cell.angle_beta   90.00
_cell.angle_gamma   90.00
#
_symmetry.space_group_name_H-M   'P 1'
#
loop_
_entity.id
_entity.type
_entity.pdbx_description
1 polymer ?
#
loop_
_entity_poly.entity_id
_entity_poly.type
_entity_poly.pdbx_seq_one_letter_code
_entity_poly.pdbx_strand_id
1 'polypeptide(L)'
;MESKSHQLYGDMDREEAVRRFPEVEDIRDEELREAVIQVIREFPDYFWTAPASSHHHPPEHQARHGLWLHTKRVCTAFERLASSMVKQGHLEWEDIDKGRAACILHDMYKYGIPPTSVDSTANDHDKQAANWLSAHTDLPDEVIGAVEAHNGPWYAGKRPTTHLEQMVHMADLHGSDENSRVAVKDPHEVLQDAFPRVNER
;
A
#
# COMPACT_ATOMS: atom_id res chain seq x y z
N MET A 1 -12.84 6.58 33.77
CA MET A 1 -12.18 7.51 32.86
C MET A 1 -12.00 6.75 31.56
N GLU A 2 -12.99 6.83 30.68
CA GLU A 2 -12.92 6.21 29.36
C GLU A 2 -11.92 7.00 28.52
N SER A 3 -10.93 6.28 28.05
CA SER A 3 -9.94 6.77 27.09
C SER A 3 -10.65 7.21 25.82
N LYS A 4 -10.63 8.51 25.53
CA LYS A 4 -10.94 9.04 24.19
C LYS A 4 -9.77 8.69 23.26
N SER A 5 -9.66 7.41 22.90
CA SER A 5 -8.73 6.94 21.90
C SER A 5 -9.38 7.08 20.52
N HIS A 6 -8.88 8.04 19.75
CA HIS A 6 -8.73 8.04 18.30
C HIS A 6 -9.96 7.89 17.40
N GLN A 7 -10.75 8.93 17.32
CA GLN A 7 -11.51 9.25 16.11
C GLN A 7 -10.57 10.02 15.14
N LEU A 8 -9.60 9.32 14.56
CA LEU A 8 -8.72 9.84 13.52
C LEU A 8 -9.06 9.28 12.13
N TYR A 9 -10.04 8.38 12.07
CA TYR A 9 -10.37 7.65 10.86
C TYR A 9 -11.84 7.85 10.54
N GLY A 10 -12.12 8.28 9.30
CA GLY A 10 -13.49 8.45 8.83
C GLY A 10 -14.25 7.12 8.84
N ASP A 11 -15.58 7.19 8.95
CA ASP A 11 -16.48 6.03 8.86
C ASP A 11 -16.51 5.47 7.43
N MET A 12 -15.35 5.01 6.90
CA MET A 12 -15.29 4.38 5.59
C MET A 12 -15.99 3.02 5.67
N ASP A 13 -17.00 2.81 4.84
CA ASP A 13 -17.64 1.51 4.72
C ASP A 13 -16.85 0.58 3.77
N ARG A 14 -17.28 -0.70 3.72
CA ARG A 14 -16.65 -1.71 2.87
C ARG A 14 -16.71 -1.35 1.38
N GLU A 15 -17.83 -0.83 0.91
CA GLU A 15 -18.02 -0.48 -0.50
C GLU A 15 -17.07 0.66 -0.92
N GLU A 16 -16.89 1.63 -0.05
CA GLU A 16 -15.95 2.73 -0.28
C GLU A 16 -14.49 2.23 -0.27
N ALA A 17 -14.13 1.34 0.64
CA ALA A 17 -12.79 0.75 0.69
C ALA A 17 -12.47 0.00 -0.62
N VAL A 18 -13.37 -0.85 -1.09
CA VAL A 18 -13.23 -1.57 -2.38
C VAL A 18 -13.22 -0.60 -3.57
N ARG A 19 -14.06 0.44 -3.58
CA ARG A 19 -14.06 1.42 -4.64
C ARG A 19 -12.72 2.16 -4.74
N ARG A 20 -12.08 2.46 -3.59
CA ARG A 20 -10.77 3.11 -3.56
C ARG A 20 -9.63 2.17 -3.94
N PHE A 21 -9.72 0.91 -3.56
CA PHE A 21 -8.76 -0.14 -3.89
C PHE A 21 -9.44 -1.37 -4.50
N PRO A 22 -9.95 -1.27 -5.76
CA PRO A 22 -10.52 -2.43 -6.43
C PRO A 22 -9.51 -3.57 -6.61
N GLU A 23 -8.20 -3.30 -6.53
CA GLU A 23 -7.14 -4.30 -6.54
C GLU A 23 -7.27 -5.34 -5.41
N VAL A 24 -7.99 -5.02 -4.33
CA VAL A 24 -8.25 -5.97 -3.26
C VAL A 24 -9.10 -7.16 -3.73
N GLU A 25 -9.92 -6.99 -4.76
CA GLU A 25 -10.73 -8.06 -5.33
C GLU A 25 -9.92 -9.09 -6.13
N ASP A 26 -8.67 -8.76 -6.49
CA ASP A 26 -7.73 -9.71 -7.09
C ASP A 26 -7.18 -10.72 -6.06
N ILE A 27 -7.29 -10.47 -4.76
CA ILE A 27 -6.97 -11.42 -3.69
C ILE A 27 -8.03 -12.52 -3.69
N ARG A 28 -7.64 -13.76 -4.02
CA ARG A 28 -8.55 -14.92 -4.16
C ARG A 28 -8.94 -15.51 -2.83
N ASP A 29 -8.00 -15.53 -1.88
CA ASP A 29 -8.26 -15.92 -0.50
C ASP A 29 -9.24 -14.94 0.14
N GLU A 30 -10.44 -15.44 0.46
CA GLU A 30 -11.54 -14.60 0.96
C GLU A 30 -11.25 -14.06 2.36
N GLU A 31 -10.63 -14.84 3.23
CA GLU A 31 -10.31 -14.40 4.59
C GLU A 31 -9.24 -13.31 4.56
N LEU A 32 -8.20 -13.49 3.77
CA LEU A 32 -7.15 -12.50 3.55
C LEU A 32 -7.72 -11.22 2.92
N ARG A 33 -8.58 -11.36 1.90
CA ARG A 33 -9.21 -10.20 1.24
C ARG A 33 -10.03 -9.37 2.22
N GLU A 34 -10.89 -9.98 3.03
CA GLU A 34 -11.71 -9.27 4.01
C GLU A 34 -10.85 -8.64 5.11
N ALA A 35 -9.78 -9.29 5.54
CA ALA A 35 -8.83 -8.72 6.50
C ALA A 35 -8.16 -7.46 5.91
N VAL A 36 -7.72 -7.49 4.65
CA VAL A 36 -7.13 -6.31 3.96
C VAL A 36 -8.16 -5.19 3.82
N ILE A 37 -9.42 -5.48 3.48
CA ILE A 37 -10.49 -4.48 3.40
C ILE A 37 -10.69 -3.80 4.76
N GLN A 38 -10.67 -4.56 5.86
CA GLN A 38 -10.77 -3.96 7.21
C GLN A 38 -9.59 -3.01 7.48
N VAL A 39 -8.37 -3.39 7.11
CA VAL A 39 -7.20 -2.53 7.29
C VAL A 39 -7.29 -1.26 6.43
N ILE A 40 -7.75 -1.35 5.18
CA ILE A 40 -7.95 -0.17 4.32
C ILE A 40 -8.88 0.87 4.97
N ARG A 41 -9.89 0.42 5.70
CA ARG A 41 -10.83 1.29 6.43
C ARG A 41 -10.18 2.04 7.59
N GLU A 42 -9.06 1.53 8.09
CA GLU A 42 -8.26 2.12 9.16
C GLU A 42 -7.10 2.99 8.64
N PHE A 43 -6.98 3.18 7.32
CA PHE A 43 -5.94 4.04 6.77
C PHE A 43 -6.12 5.49 7.23
N PRO A 44 -5.02 6.17 7.62
CA PRO A 44 -5.10 7.56 8.05
C PRO A 44 -5.57 8.48 6.91
N ASP A 45 -6.32 9.53 7.23
CA ASP A 45 -6.88 10.46 6.26
C ASP A 45 -5.83 11.01 5.29
N TYR A 46 -4.61 11.25 5.77
CA TYR A 46 -3.53 11.74 4.91
C TYR A 46 -3.17 10.78 3.79
N PHE A 47 -3.35 9.47 3.99
CA PHE A 47 -3.02 8.47 2.96
C PHE A 47 -3.75 8.77 1.64
N TRP A 48 -4.99 9.23 1.74
CA TRP A 48 -5.83 9.51 0.58
C TRP A 48 -5.50 10.82 -0.12
N THR A 49 -4.79 11.74 0.53
CA THR A 49 -4.60 13.11 0.04
C THR A 49 -3.14 13.54 -0.07
N ALA A 50 -2.22 12.86 0.61
CA ALA A 50 -0.81 13.22 0.61
C ALA A 50 -0.09 12.85 -0.71
N PRO A 51 1.01 13.54 -1.03
CA PRO A 51 1.94 13.09 -2.07
C PRO A 51 2.66 11.81 -1.63
N ALA A 52 3.21 11.04 -2.57
CA ALA A 52 4.05 9.88 -2.24
C ALA A 52 5.46 10.31 -1.80
N SER A 53 6.02 11.31 -2.45
CA SER A 53 7.32 11.91 -2.15
C SER A 53 7.46 13.21 -2.93
N SER A 54 8.39 14.08 -2.51
CA SER A 54 8.68 15.33 -3.19
C SER A 54 9.71 15.22 -4.33
N HIS A 55 10.47 14.10 -4.46
CA HIS A 55 11.66 14.11 -5.30
C HIS A 55 11.96 12.85 -6.14
N HIS A 56 11.36 11.70 -5.83
CA HIS A 56 11.81 10.42 -6.42
C HIS A 56 10.69 9.63 -7.11
N HIS A 57 9.54 10.26 -7.31
CA HIS A 57 8.37 9.62 -7.90
C HIS A 57 7.95 10.35 -9.19
N PRO A 58 7.17 9.74 -10.05
CA PRO A 58 6.55 10.43 -11.18
C PRO A 58 5.82 11.70 -10.74
N PRO A 59 5.73 12.74 -11.58
CA PRO A 59 5.13 14.02 -11.20
C PRO A 59 3.72 13.91 -10.61
N GLU A 60 2.89 12.98 -11.11
CA GLU A 60 1.54 12.73 -10.61
C GLU A 60 1.53 12.20 -9.17
N HIS A 61 2.60 11.50 -8.76
CA HIS A 61 2.75 11.01 -7.39
C HIS A 61 3.31 12.07 -6.42
N GLN A 62 3.83 13.17 -6.93
CA GLN A 62 4.33 14.29 -6.13
C GLN A 62 3.22 15.30 -5.80
N ALA A 63 2.01 15.08 -6.27
CA ALA A 63 0.85 15.92 -6.07
C ALA A 63 -0.13 15.31 -5.04
N ARG A 64 -1.24 16.00 -4.83
CA ARG A 64 -2.36 15.49 -4.02
C ARG A 64 -2.82 14.12 -4.55
N HIS A 65 -3.15 13.20 -3.66
CA HIS A 65 -3.47 11.79 -3.92
C HIS A 65 -2.28 10.95 -4.42
N GLY A 66 -1.08 11.50 -4.43
CA GLY A 66 0.10 10.84 -4.98
C GLY A 66 0.47 9.55 -4.26
N LEU A 67 0.32 9.50 -2.94
CA LEU A 67 0.59 8.30 -2.14
C LEU A 67 -0.35 7.15 -2.52
N TRP A 68 -1.64 7.43 -2.65
CA TRP A 68 -2.62 6.46 -3.10
C TRP A 68 -2.36 6.00 -4.55
N LEU A 69 -2.06 6.92 -5.48
CA LEU A 69 -1.72 6.59 -6.87
C LEU A 69 -0.44 5.75 -6.95
N HIS A 70 0.57 6.06 -6.14
CA HIS A 70 1.79 5.26 -6.01
C HIS A 70 1.47 3.82 -5.60
N THR A 71 0.68 3.63 -4.54
CA THR A 71 0.29 2.31 -4.06
C THR A 71 -0.42 1.49 -5.16
N LYS A 72 -1.32 2.08 -5.93
CA LYS A 72 -1.95 1.42 -7.07
C LYS A 72 -0.94 1.02 -8.16
N ARG A 73 0.04 1.87 -8.40
CA ARG A 73 1.11 1.57 -9.36
C ARG A 73 2.00 0.42 -8.86
N VAL A 74 2.27 0.35 -7.56
CA VAL A 74 2.98 -0.77 -6.94
C VAL A 74 2.21 -2.07 -7.11
N CYS A 75 0.91 -2.09 -6.86
CA CYS A 75 0.06 -3.26 -7.12
C CYS A 75 0.16 -3.72 -8.59
N THR A 76 0.07 -2.78 -9.54
CA THR A 76 0.21 -3.10 -10.97
C THR A 76 1.61 -3.65 -11.32
N ALA A 77 2.67 -3.10 -10.73
CA ALA A 77 4.04 -3.58 -10.93
C ALA A 77 4.21 -5.00 -10.38
N PHE A 78 3.66 -5.27 -9.20
CA PHE A 78 3.67 -6.59 -8.58
C PHE A 78 3.02 -7.65 -9.48
N GLU A 79 1.81 -7.41 -10.00
CA GLU A 79 1.10 -8.35 -10.89
C GLU A 79 1.94 -8.77 -12.10
N ARG A 80 2.69 -7.84 -12.67
CA ARG A 80 3.55 -8.12 -13.83
C ARG A 80 4.75 -8.99 -13.50
N LEU A 81 5.33 -8.79 -12.32
CA LEU A 81 6.51 -9.54 -11.88
C LEU A 81 6.12 -10.91 -11.33
N ALA A 82 5.05 -10.99 -10.55
CA ALA A 82 4.63 -12.16 -9.79
C ALA A 82 4.37 -13.39 -10.66
N SER A 83 3.67 -13.21 -11.79
CA SER A 83 3.38 -14.31 -12.71
C SER A 83 4.65 -14.96 -13.28
N SER A 84 5.72 -14.21 -13.46
CA SER A 84 7.03 -14.74 -13.88
C SER A 84 7.68 -15.57 -12.79
N MET A 85 7.60 -15.13 -11.54
CA MET A 85 8.19 -15.82 -10.38
C MET A 85 7.51 -17.16 -10.11
N VAL A 86 6.17 -17.23 -10.26
CA VAL A 86 5.44 -18.52 -10.19
C VAL A 86 5.89 -19.47 -11.28
N LYS A 87 5.99 -19.01 -12.53
CA LYS A 87 6.46 -19.86 -13.65
C LYS A 87 7.87 -20.38 -13.46
N GLN A 88 8.71 -19.69 -12.73
CA GLN A 88 10.07 -20.08 -12.40
C GLN A 88 10.16 -20.93 -11.13
N GLY A 89 9.05 -21.16 -10.41
CA GLY A 89 9.02 -21.95 -9.17
C GLY A 89 9.62 -21.23 -7.96
N HIS A 90 9.64 -19.91 -7.95
CA HIS A 90 10.11 -19.10 -6.83
C HIS A 90 8.99 -18.66 -5.91
N LEU A 91 7.76 -18.62 -6.38
CA LEU A 91 6.54 -18.33 -5.63
C LEU A 91 5.46 -19.36 -5.96
N GLU A 92 4.57 -19.60 -5.00
CA GLU A 92 3.33 -20.33 -5.22
C GLU A 92 2.18 -19.32 -5.48
N TRP A 93 1.01 -19.83 -5.89
CA TRP A 93 -0.13 -18.94 -6.17
C TRP A 93 -0.69 -18.27 -4.90
N GLU A 94 -0.57 -18.95 -3.77
CA GLU A 94 -0.94 -18.42 -2.45
C GLU A 94 -0.04 -17.25 -2.04
N ASP A 95 1.24 -17.26 -2.45
CA ASP A 95 2.15 -16.14 -2.21
C ASP A 95 1.75 -14.90 -3.02
N ILE A 96 1.10 -15.08 -4.19
CA ILE A 96 0.60 -13.95 -4.98
C ILE A 96 -0.46 -13.17 -4.19
N ASP A 97 -1.39 -13.84 -3.55
CA ASP A 97 -2.43 -13.18 -2.76
C ASP A 97 -1.84 -12.44 -1.55
N LYS A 98 -0.85 -13.04 -0.87
CA LYS A 98 -0.10 -12.39 0.20
C LYS A 98 0.67 -11.15 -0.31
N GLY A 99 1.27 -11.23 -1.48
CA GLY A 99 1.99 -10.12 -2.10
C GLY A 99 1.07 -8.96 -2.51
N ARG A 100 -0.13 -9.26 -3.02
CA ARG A 100 -1.19 -8.27 -3.29
C ARG A 100 -1.57 -7.51 -2.04
N ALA A 101 -1.82 -8.26 -0.96
CA ALA A 101 -2.11 -7.69 0.35
C ALA A 101 -0.97 -6.76 0.81
N ALA A 102 0.28 -7.23 0.77
CA ALA A 102 1.44 -6.45 1.17
C ALA A 102 1.60 -5.18 0.33
N CYS A 103 1.41 -5.25 -1.00
CA CYS A 103 1.49 -4.08 -1.89
C CYS A 103 0.42 -3.02 -1.58
N ILE A 104 -0.79 -3.43 -1.19
CA ILE A 104 -1.84 -2.47 -0.77
C ILE A 104 -1.46 -1.79 0.55
N LEU A 105 -0.84 -2.51 1.47
CA LEU A 105 -0.63 -2.09 2.86
C LEU A 105 0.75 -1.42 3.10
N HIS A 106 1.74 -1.54 2.20
CA HIS A 106 3.14 -1.23 2.46
C HIS A 106 3.39 0.19 2.99
N ASP A 107 2.74 1.17 2.41
CA ASP A 107 2.93 2.60 2.70
C ASP A 107 1.78 3.21 3.54
N MET A 108 0.94 2.39 4.20
CA MET A 108 -0.21 2.88 4.97
C MET A 108 0.15 3.94 6.01
N TYR A 109 1.37 3.89 6.54
CA TYR A 109 1.89 4.82 7.53
C TYR A 109 3.09 5.64 7.08
N LYS A 110 3.19 5.93 5.77
CA LYS A 110 4.34 6.63 5.17
C LYS A 110 4.78 7.88 5.92
N TYR A 111 3.86 8.61 6.50
CA TYR A 111 4.15 9.84 7.26
C TYR A 111 4.05 9.65 8.79
N GLY A 112 3.96 8.39 9.26
CA GLY A 112 3.91 8.02 10.67
C GLY A 112 2.51 8.06 11.28
N ILE A 113 2.43 7.59 12.56
CA ILE A 113 1.24 7.63 13.41
C ILE A 113 1.60 8.18 14.78
N PRO A 114 1.03 9.34 15.19
CA PRO A 114 0.34 10.31 14.34
C PRO A 114 1.31 10.93 13.33
N PRO A 115 0.85 11.43 12.19
CA PRO A 115 1.74 12.07 11.23
C PRO A 115 2.35 13.32 11.84
N THR A 116 3.68 13.46 11.73
CA THR A 116 4.38 14.68 12.17
C THR A 116 4.35 15.77 11.09
N SER A 117 4.41 15.37 9.83
CA SER A 117 4.29 16.21 8.63
C SER A 117 4.11 15.30 7.43
N VAL A 118 3.41 15.76 6.40
CA VAL A 118 3.35 15.10 5.09
C VAL A 118 4.44 15.57 4.12
N ASP A 119 5.38 16.40 4.60
CA ASP A 119 6.50 16.90 3.79
C ASP A 119 7.73 15.98 3.85
N SER A 120 7.74 15.04 4.78
CA SER A 120 8.89 14.14 5.00
C SER A 120 8.41 12.76 5.43
N THR A 121 8.83 11.74 4.70
CA THR A 121 8.59 10.33 5.03
C THR A 121 9.14 9.99 6.43
N ALA A 122 8.35 9.29 7.24
CA ALA A 122 8.83 8.78 8.52
C ALA A 122 9.90 7.68 8.28
N ASN A 123 11.06 7.81 8.92
CA ASN A 123 12.21 6.92 8.67
C ASN A 123 11.97 5.45 9.03
N ASP A 124 10.94 5.16 9.80
CA ASP A 124 10.58 3.83 10.29
C ASP A 124 9.12 3.46 9.97
N HIS A 125 8.53 4.08 8.93
CA HIS A 125 7.13 3.87 8.58
C HIS A 125 6.81 2.42 8.25
N ASP A 126 7.77 1.69 7.66
CA ASP A 126 7.72 0.26 7.40
C ASP A 126 7.52 -0.55 8.69
N LYS A 127 8.31 -0.24 9.74
CA LYS A 127 8.17 -0.86 11.05
C LYS A 127 6.90 -0.45 11.77
N GLN A 128 6.50 0.82 11.66
CA GLN A 128 5.25 1.30 12.25
C GLN A 128 4.06 0.57 11.65
N ALA A 129 4.01 0.40 10.32
CA ALA A 129 2.99 -0.37 9.64
C ALA A 129 3.00 -1.85 10.08
N ALA A 130 4.15 -2.51 10.04
CA ALA A 130 4.28 -3.91 10.43
C ALA A 130 3.88 -4.16 11.90
N ASN A 131 4.31 -3.30 12.82
CA ASN A 131 3.96 -3.40 14.24
C ASN A 131 2.45 -3.22 14.46
N TRP A 132 1.85 -2.25 13.76
CA TRP A 132 0.41 -2.04 13.87
C TRP A 132 -0.37 -3.24 13.33
N LEU A 133 -0.01 -3.75 12.14
CA LEU A 133 -0.63 -4.92 11.54
C LEU A 133 -0.54 -6.15 12.47
N SER A 134 0.65 -6.42 13.01
CA SER A 134 0.87 -7.54 13.94
C SER A 134 0.06 -7.41 15.24
N ALA A 135 -0.19 -6.20 15.71
CA ALA A 135 -0.93 -5.97 16.97
C ALA A 135 -2.45 -5.94 16.80
N HIS A 136 -2.98 -5.68 15.60
CA HIS A 136 -4.39 -5.38 15.40
C HIS A 136 -5.09 -6.26 14.36
N THR A 137 -4.35 -7.18 13.73
CA THR A 137 -4.90 -8.04 12.67
C THR A 137 -4.41 -9.48 12.82
N ASP A 138 -5.11 -10.42 12.19
CA ASP A 138 -4.70 -11.82 12.03
C ASP A 138 -4.08 -12.07 10.63
N LEU A 139 -3.49 -11.04 10.01
CA LEU A 139 -2.81 -11.18 8.73
C LEU A 139 -1.61 -12.14 8.84
N PRO A 140 -1.33 -12.95 7.80
CA PRO A 140 -0.17 -13.83 7.79
C PRO A 140 1.15 -13.10 8.04
N ASP A 141 2.05 -13.73 8.79
CA ASP A 141 3.38 -13.18 9.09
C ASP A 141 4.17 -12.82 7.82
N GLU A 142 3.95 -13.54 6.72
CA GLU A 142 4.58 -13.27 5.43
C GLU A 142 4.11 -11.94 4.82
N VAL A 143 2.84 -11.56 4.99
CA VAL A 143 2.31 -10.25 4.57
C VAL A 143 2.96 -9.15 5.41
N ILE A 144 2.95 -9.31 6.74
CA ILE A 144 3.53 -8.35 7.67
C ILE A 144 5.04 -8.20 7.42
N GLY A 145 5.75 -9.31 7.21
CA GLY A 145 7.17 -9.30 6.89
C GLY A 145 7.49 -8.62 5.57
N ALA A 146 6.64 -8.78 4.56
CA ALA A 146 6.81 -8.09 3.27
C ALA A 146 6.54 -6.58 3.38
N VAL A 147 5.57 -6.16 4.19
CA VAL A 147 5.35 -4.75 4.53
C VAL A 147 6.55 -4.17 5.26
N GLU A 148 7.12 -4.87 6.26
CA GLU A 148 8.31 -4.40 6.99
C GLU A 148 9.55 -4.27 6.09
N ALA A 149 9.69 -5.15 5.10
CA ALA A 149 10.87 -5.24 4.25
C ALA A 149 10.79 -4.39 2.96
N HIS A 150 9.66 -3.71 2.67
CA HIS A 150 9.44 -3.10 1.36
C HIS A 150 10.47 -2.01 1.00
N ASN A 151 10.95 -1.23 1.97
CA ASN A 151 12.00 -0.23 1.74
C ASN A 151 13.39 -0.83 1.51
N GLY A 152 13.61 -2.08 1.90
CA GLY A 152 14.90 -2.72 1.76
C GLY A 152 16.04 -1.96 2.46
N PRO A 153 17.17 -1.69 1.75
CA PRO A 153 18.34 -1.05 2.36
C PRO A 153 18.24 0.48 2.48
N TRP A 154 17.20 1.12 1.98
CA TRP A 154 17.10 2.59 1.91
C TRP A 154 16.79 3.24 3.25
N TYR A 155 16.19 2.50 4.17
CA TYR A 155 15.90 2.92 5.53
C TYR A 155 16.50 1.93 6.55
N ALA A 156 16.39 2.21 7.82
CA ALA A 156 16.88 1.33 8.89
C ALA A 156 15.97 0.08 9.08
N GLY A 157 15.14 -0.24 8.08
CA GLY A 157 14.20 -1.34 8.07
C GLY A 157 14.81 -2.72 7.85
N LYS A 158 13.95 -3.70 7.77
CA LYS A 158 14.29 -5.08 7.46
C LYS A 158 14.71 -5.20 5.99
N ARG A 159 15.79 -5.92 5.72
CA ARG A 159 16.15 -6.27 4.34
C ARG A 159 15.29 -7.44 3.86
N PRO A 160 14.84 -7.44 2.61
CA PRO A 160 14.13 -8.58 2.04
C PRO A 160 14.97 -9.87 2.11
N THR A 161 14.42 -10.94 2.67
CA THR A 161 15.08 -12.24 2.86
C THR A 161 14.36 -13.39 2.17
N THR A 162 13.05 -13.22 1.89
CA THR A 162 12.25 -14.19 1.15
C THR A 162 11.97 -13.70 -0.28
N HIS A 163 11.57 -14.60 -1.17
CA HIS A 163 11.17 -14.23 -2.54
C HIS A 163 9.99 -13.26 -2.53
N LEU A 164 9.01 -13.44 -1.64
CA LEU A 164 7.87 -12.56 -1.51
C LEU A 164 8.29 -11.15 -1.09
N GLU A 165 9.10 -11.02 -0.05
CA GLU A 165 9.65 -9.73 0.41
C GLU A 165 10.43 -9.03 -0.70
N GLN A 166 11.27 -9.76 -1.45
CA GLN A 166 12.01 -9.22 -2.59
C GLN A 166 11.08 -8.72 -3.70
N MET A 167 9.99 -9.46 -3.97
CA MET A 167 9.03 -9.09 -4.99
C MET A 167 8.27 -7.82 -4.65
N VAL A 168 7.82 -7.68 -3.40
CA VAL A 168 7.14 -6.46 -2.92
C VAL A 168 8.10 -5.26 -2.96
N HIS A 169 9.35 -5.44 -2.50
CA HIS A 169 10.40 -4.42 -2.61
C HIS A 169 10.66 -3.99 -4.06
N MET A 170 10.79 -4.94 -4.99
CA MET A 170 10.99 -4.64 -6.41
C MET A 170 9.78 -3.94 -7.03
N ALA A 171 8.57 -4.32 -6.63
CA ALA A 171 7.35 -3.68 -7.09
C ALA A 171 7.27 -2.21 -6.64
N ASP A 172 7.66 -1.93 -5.39
CA ASP A 172 7.74 -0.56 -4.85
C ASP A 172 8.79 0.28 -5.59
N LEU A 173 10.00 -0.24 -5.80
CA LEU A 173 11.02 0.43 -6.61
C LEU A 173 10.51 0.74 -8.03
N HIS A 174 9.84 -0.20 -8.69
CA HIS A 174 9.23 0.04 -10.00
C HIS A 174 8.09 1.06 -9.95
N GLY A 175 7.29 1.03 -8.89
CA GLY A 175 6.22 1.99 -8.66
C GLY A 175 6.76 3.42 -8.43
N SER A 176 7.93 3.53 -7.83
CA SER A 176 8.59 4.81 -7.51
C SER A 176 9.37 5.41 -8.68
N ASP A 177 9.87 4.60 -9.63
CA ASP A 177 10.73 5.06 -10.70
C ASP A 177 9.93 5.83 -11.78
N GLU A 178 10.27 7.10 -11.99
CA GLU A 178 9.67 7.95 -13.02
C GLU A 178 9.91 7.45 -14.44
N ASN A 179 11.01 6.72 -14.68
CA ASN A 179 11.36 6.16 -15.97
C ASN A 179 10.75 4.77 -16.20
N SER A 180 10.22 4.14 -15.19
CA SER A 180 9.55 2.87 -15.28
C SER A 180 8.16 3.05 -15.90
N ARG A 181 7.92 2.44 -17.06
CA ARG A 181 6.61 2.50 -17.73
C ARG A 181 5.68 1.42 -17.19
N VAL A 182 5.22 1.61 -15.97
CA VAL A 182 4.08 0.84 -15.46
C VAL A 182 2.82 1.47 -16.04
N ALA A 183 2.18 0.80 -17.01
CA ALA A 183 0.91 1.28 -17.56
C ALA A 183 -0.17 1.14 -16.47
N VAL A 184 -0.57 2.22 -15.91
CA VAL A 184 -1.76 2.37 -15.06
C VAL A 184 -2.85 3.03 -15.89
N LYS A 185 -4.11 2.89 -15.48
CA LYS A 185 -5.20 3.70 -16.02
C LYS A 185 -4.86 5.18 -15.83
N ASP A 186 -5.44 6.03 -16.67
CA ASP A 186 -5.29 7.48 -16.52
C ASP A 186 -5.58 7.88 -15.05
N PRO A 187 -4.62 8.57 -14.38
CA PRO A 187 -4.82 8.97 -12.99
C PRO A 187 -6.09 9.79 -12.77
N HIS A 188 -6.51 10.56 -13.77
CA HIS A 188 -7.72 11.37 -13.68
C HIS A 188 -8.99 10.51 -13.66
N GLU A 189 -9.08 9.49 -14.51
CA GLU A 189 -10.20 8.53 -14.50
C GLU A 189 -10.26 7.78 -13.17
N VAL A 190 -9.10 7.29 -12.70
CA VAL A 190 -8.99 6.54 -11.43
C VAL A 190 -9.41 7.41 -10.24
N LEU A 191 -9.05 8.69 -10.23
CA LEU A 191 -9.46 9.63 -9.19
C LEU A 191 -10.96 9.91 -9.21
N GLN A 192 -11.57 10.05 -10.40
CA GLN A 192 -13.02 10.25 -10.54
C GLN A 192 -13.81 9.05 -10.01
N ASP A 193 -13.35 7.84 -10.31
CA ASP A 193 -14.01 6.60 -9.86
C ASP A 193 -13.91 6.43 -8.34
N ALA A 194 -12.75 6.70 -7.76
CA ALA A 194 -12.49 6.53 -6.34
C ALA A 194 -13.10 7.63 -5.47
N PHE A 195 -13.15 8.87 -5.98
CA PHE A 195 -13.59 10.06 -5.24
C PHE A 195 -14.65 10.86 -6.04
N PRO A 196 -15.84 10.30 -6.28
CA PRO A 196 -16.85 10.92 -7.16
C PRO A 196 -17.32 12.29 -6.70
N ARG A 197 -17.16 12.66 -5.43
CA ARG A 197 -17.58 13.95 -4.87
C ARG A 197 -16.55 15.08 -5.01
N VAL A 198 -15.36 14.82 -5.53
CA VAL A 198 -14.31 15.84 -5.68
C VAL A 198 -14.59 16.80 -6.85
N ASN A 199 -15.47 16.42 -7.77
CA ASN A 199 -15.78 17.19 -8.98
C ASN A 199 -16.97 18.14 -8.86
N GLU A 200 -17.60 18.27 -7.68
CA GLU A 200 -18.77 19.15 -7.46
C GLU A 200 -18.43 20.50 -6.81
N ARG A 201 -17.15 20.96 -6.88
CA ARG A 201 -16.75 22.28 -6.36
C ARG A 201 -15.96 23.08 -7.37
#